data_976a89ce5a3b018e9456ba498b77ea8b
#
_entry.id   976a89ce5a3b018e9456ba498b77ea8b
#
_cell.length_a   1.000
_cell.length_b   1.000
_cell.length_c   1.000
_cell.angle_alpha   90.00
_cell.angle_beta   90.00
_cell.angle_gamma   90.00
#
_symmetry.space_group_name_H-M   'P 1'
#
loop_
_entity.id
_entity.type
_entity.pdbx_description
1 polymer ?
#
loop_
_entity_poly.entity_id
_entity_poly.type
_entity_poly.pdbx_seq_one_letter_code
_entity_poly.pdbx_strand_id
1 'polypeptide(L)'
;MKKSHLVAAGAAASAAAAVSVVGAAYGIYRFWFYHAAQPEDASTEELAKTLPYGAQMEKDAAALAAAPYESVQITADDGTLLAGRYYHNADGAPLAIIFHGYKGYARRDGMGGYSLCKRLGYNVLLPDQRSH
;
A
#
# COMPACT_ATOMS: atom_id res chain seq x y z
N MET A 1 -12.22 -19.90 -53.77
CA MET A 1 -11.33 -18.85 -53.22
C MET A 1 -12.02 -17.85 -52.23
N LYS A 2 -13.26 -17.41 -52.41
CA LYS A 2 -13.93 -16.41 -51.52
C LYS A 2 -14.20 -16.90 -50.09
N LYS A 3 -14.46 -18.19 -49.84
CA LYS A 3 -14.78 -18.71 -48.49
C LYS A 3 -13.55 -18.72 -47.56
N SER A 4 -12.36 -18.98 -48.05
CA SER A 4 -11.14 -19.00 -47.27
C SER A 4 -10.71 -17.62 -46.77
N HIS A 5 -10.93 -16.59 -47.58
CA HIS A 5 -10.66 -15.20 -47.16
C HIS A 5 -11.64 -14.71 -46.08
N LEU A 6 -12.90 -15.14 -46.14
CA LEU A 6 -13.89 -14.79 -45.08
C LEU A 6 -13.57 -15.47 -43.75
N VAL A 7 -13.13 -16.74 -43.78
CA VAL A 7 -12.70 -17.45 -42.56
C VAL A 7 -11.44 -16.82 -41.98
N ALA A 8 -10.47 -16.47 -42.79
CA ALA A 8 -9.24 -15.82 -42.33
C ALA A 8 -9.52 -14.41 -41.76
N ALA A 9 -10.41 -13.63 -42.41
CA ALA A 9 -10.81 -12.31 -41.89
C ALA A 9 -11.56 -12.43 -40.58
N GLY A 10 -12.45 -13.42 -40.41
CA GLY A 10 -13.15 -13.68 -39.15
C GLY A 10 -12.20 -14.09 -38.03
N ALA A 11 -11.23 -14.96 -38.31
CA ALA A 11 -10.22 -15.37 -37.33
C ALA A 11 -9.33 -14.18 -36.90
N ALA A 12 -8.93 -13.33 -37.85
CA ALA A 12 -8.14 -12.14 -37.55
C ALA A 12 -8.92 -11.12 -36.71
N ALA A 13 -10.23 -10.91 -37.00
CA ALA A 13 -11.09 -10.03 -36.23
C ALA A 13 -11.28 -10.56 -34.79
N SER A 14 -11.49 -11.88 -34.62
CA SER A 14 -11.64 -12.49 -33.31
C SER A 14 -10.34 -12.39 -32.49
N ALA A 15 -9.19 -12.59 -33.11
CA ALA A 15 -7.87 -12.41 -32.44
C ALA A 15 -7.64 -10.97 -32.02
N ALA A 16 -7.95 -10.00 -32.87
CA ALA A 16 -7.85 -8.57 -32.56
C ALA A 16 -8.77 -8.18 -31.38
N ALA A 17 -10.01 -8.69 -31.37
CA ALA A 17 -10.94 -8.46 -30.26
C ALA A 17 -10.43 -9.05 -28.96
N ALA A 18 -9.90 -10.28 -28.96
CA ALA A 18 -9.32 -10.91 -27.78
C ALA A 18 -8.13 -10.12 -27.23
N VAL A 19 -7.21 -9.69 -28.09
CA VAL A 19 -6.06 -8.86 -27.70
C VAL A 19 -6.53 -7.53 -27.09
N SER A 20 -7.56 -6.90 -27.66
CA SER A 20 -8.11 -5.64 -27.14
C SER A 20 -8.71 -5.83 -25.75
N VAL A 21 -9.47 -6.90 -25.51
CA VAL A 21 -10.06 -7.20 -24.19
C VAL A 21 -8.97 -7.45 -23.16
N VAL A 22 -7.96 -8.29 -23.48
CA VAL A 22 -6.84 -8.57 -22.58
C VAL A 22 -6.03 -7.29 -22.29
N GLY A 23 -5.77 -6.48 -23.32
CA GLY A 23 -5.08 -5.21 -23.18
C GLY A 23 -5.84 -4.21 -22.30
N ALA A 24 -7.15 -4.11 -22.47
CA ALA A 24 -7.99 -3.27 -21.63
C ALA A 24 -8.03 -3.77 -20.18
N ALA A 25 -8.20 -5.07 -19.96
CA ALA A 25 -8.19 -5.68 -18.64
C ALA A 25 -6.82 -5.46 -17.93
N TYR A 26 -5.72 -5.64 -18.65
CA TYR A 26 -4.39 -5.38 -18.13
C TYR A 26 -4.18 -3.89 -17.81
N GLY A 27 -4.67 -2.98 -18.67
CA GLY A 27 -4.63 -1.54 -18.43
C GLY A 27 -5.39 -1.13 -17.16
N ILE A 28 -6.59 -1.69 -16.98
CA ILE A 28 -7.40 -1.49 -15.77
C ILE A 28 -6.67 -2.04 -14.54
N TYR A 29 -6.14 -3.26 -14.63
CA TYR A 29 -5.35 -3.85 -13.56
C TYR A 29 -4.14 -2.97 -13.20
N ARG A 30 -3.36 -2.53 -14.19
CA ARG A 30 -2.21 -1.64 -13.98
C ARG A 30 -2.61 -0.32 -13.31
N PHE A 31 -3.72 0.26 -13.74
CA PHE A 31 -4.18 1.55 -13.20
C PHE A 31 -4.70 1.44 -11.77
N TRP A 32 -5.47 0.38 -11.47
CA TRP A 32 -6.13 0.26 -10.17
C TRP A 32 -5.33 -0.51 -9.13
N PHE A 33 -4.58 -1.53 -9.52
CA PHE A 33 -3.96 -2.48 -8.58
C PHE A 33 -2.43 -2.45 -8.56
N TYR A 34 -1.79 -2.06 -9.67
CA TYR A 34 -0.34 -1.99 -9.68
C TYR A 34 0.16 -0.64 -9.18
N HIS A 35 1.03 -0.70 -8.19
CA HIS A 35 1.72 0.48 -7.66
C HIS A 35 3.21 0.30 -7.88
N ALA A 36 3.83 1.28 -8.54
CA ALA A 36 5.26 1.41 -8.47
C ALA A 36 5.65 1.78 -7.03
N ALA A 37 6.73 1.21 -6.52
CA ALA A 37 7.30 1.63 -5.25
C ALA A 37 7.50 3.15 -5.28
N GLN A 38 6.83 3.86 -4.40
CA GLN A 38 7.00 5.31 -4.26
C GLN A 38 7.81 5.59 -2.99
N PRO A 39 8.61 6.67 -2.98
CA PRO A 39 9.25 7.11 -1.75
C PRO A 39 8.18 7.33 -0.67
N GLU A 40 8.34 6.69 0.47
CA GLU A 40 7.39 6.73 1.59
C GLU A 40 7.03 8.15 2.04
N ASP A 41 7.90 9.13 1.77
CA ASP A 41 7.81 10.49 2.29
C ASP A 41 7.18 11.50 1.31
N ALA A 42 7.16 11.22 0.01
CA ALA A 42 6.80 12.20 -1.02
C ALA A 42 5.33 12.65 -1.01
N SER A 43 4.41 11.85 -0.45
CA SER A 43 2.97 12.15 -0.47
C SER A 43 2.47 12.87 0.80
N THR A 44 3.21 12.82 1.88
CA THR A 44 2.77 13.37 3.17
C THR A 44 2.90 14.90 3.20
N GLU A 45 4.00 15.45 2.69
CA GLU A 45 4.26 16.89 2.69
C GLU A 45 3.27 17.66 1.80
N GLU A 46 2.95 17.14 0.61
CA GLU A 46 1.99 17.78 -0.28
C GLU A 46 0.57 17.71 0.27
N LEU A 47 0.20 16.57 0.86
CA LEU A 47 -1.10 16.39 1.51
C LEU A 47 -1.25 17.30 2.73
N ALA A 48 -0.19 17.46 3.52
CA ALA A 48 -0.18 18.34 4.69
C ALA A 48 -0.47 19.81 4.34
N LYS A 49 0.03 20.28 3.19
CA LYS A 49 -0.21 21.66 2.74
C LYS A 49 -1.68 21.96 2.40
N THR A 50 -2.47 20.94 2.09
CA THR A 50 -3.87 21.09 1.63
C THR A 50 -4.90 20.86 2.74
N LEU A 51 -4.51 20.28 3.86
CA LEU A 51 -5.43 19.89 4.92
C LEU A 51 -5.38 20.84 6.13
N PRO A 52 -6.53 21.11 6.79
CA PRO A 52 -6.58 21.99 7.95
C PRO A 52 -5.75 21.52 9.15
N TYR A 53 -5.46 20.21 9.20
CA TYR A 53 -4.63 19.57 10.24
C TYR A 53 -3.22 19.20 9.74
N GLY A 54 -2.78 19.77 8.61
CA GLY A 54 -1.50 19.46 7.99
C GLY A 54 -0.29 19.66 8.90
N ALA A 55 -0.25 20.75 9.68
CA ALA A 55 0.82 20.98 10.66
C ALA A 55 0.90 19.89 11.75
N GLN A 56 -0.23 19.27 12.11
CA GLN A 56 -0.21 18.13 13.03
C GLN A 56 0.30 16.87 12.32
N MET A 57 -0.08 16.65 11.06
CA MET A 57 0.43 15.54 10.26
C MET A 57 1.95 15.59 10.13
N GLU A 58 2.54 16.76 9.87
CA GLU A 58 3.99 16.94 9.80
C GLU A 58 4.69 16.59 11.12
N LYS A 59 4.11 17.01 12.25
CA LYS A 59 4.63 16.65 13.58
C LYS A 59 4.56 15.16 13.84
N ASP A 60 3.44 14.52 13.50
CA ASP A 60 3.25 13.07 13.68
C ASP A 60 4.16 12.27 12.77
N ALA A 61 4.35 12.70 11.52
CA ALA A 61 5.29 12.10 10.58
C ALA A 61 6.74 12.21 11.08
N ALA A 62 7.15 13.38 11.54
CA ALA A 62 8.49 13.59 12.11
C ALA A 62 8.71 12.75 13.37
N ALA A 63 7.71 12.67 14.26
CA ALA A 63 7.78 11.85 15.46
C ALA A 63 7.92 10.36 15.14
N LEU A 64 7.16 9.86 14.16
CA LEU A 64 7.25 8.46 13.72
C LEU A 64 8.59 8.18 13.02
N ALA A 65 9.09 9.11 12.19
CA ALA A 65 10.37 8.96 11.50
C ALA A 65 11.57 8.90 12.45
N ALA A 66 11.51 9.66 13.55
CA ALA A 66 12.56 9.69 14.57
C ALA A 66 12.46 8.54 15.60
N ALA A 67 11.34 7.81 15.62
CA ALA A 67 11.10 6.77 16.61
C ALA A 67 11.94 5.51 16.31
N PRO A 68 12.62 4.94 17.30
CA PRO A 68 13.27 3.64 17.15
C PRO A 68 12.21 2.56 16.97
N TYR A 69 12.49 1.60 16.09
CA TYR A 69 11.62 0.46 15.84
C TYR A 69 12.40 -0.83 15.66
N GLU A 70 11.74 -1.93 15.87
CA GLU A 70 12.21 -3.26 15.54
C GLU A 70 11.53 -3.73 14.24
N SER A 71 12.33 -4.23 13.29
CA SER A 71 11.81 -4.83 12.07
C SER A 71 11.33 -6.24 12.39
N VAL A 72 10.05 -6.51 12.21
CA VAL A 72 9.46 -7.82 12.45
C VAL A 72 9.01 -8.45 11.15
N GLN A 73 9.13 -9.78 11.05
CA GLN A 73 8.74 -10.53 9.85
C GLN A 73 8.07 -11.84 10.25
N ILE A 74 7.06 -12.23 9.48
CA ILE A 74 6.43 -13.55 9.57
C ILE A 74 6.26 -14.14 8.17
N THR A 75 6.32 -15.47 8.08
CA THR A 75 5.98 -16.18 6.85
C THR A 75 4.54 -16.66 6.93
N ALA A 76 3.71 -16.25 6.00
CA ALA A 76 2.34 -16.72 5.89
C ALA A 76 2.27 -18.16 5.35
N ASP A 77 1.12 -18.82 5.48
CA ASP A 77 0.92 -20.23 5.09
C ASP A 77 1.22 -20.51 3.62
N ASP A 78 1.09 -19.51 2.74
CA ASP A 78 1.42 -19.59 1.32
C ASP A 78 2.90 -19.29 1.00
N GLY A 79 3.75 -19.11 2.02
CA GLY A 79 5.17 -18.78 1.86
C GLY A 79 5.45 -17.29 1.66
N THR A 80 4.44 -16.44 1.61
CA THR A 80 4.66 -14.98 1.50
C THR A 80 5.28 -14.42 2.76
N LEU A 81 6.39 -13.68 2.62
CA LEU A 81 7.01 -12.97 3.73
C LEU A 81 6.25 -11.66 3.97
N LEU A 82 5.73 -11.51 5.18
CA LEU A 82 5.08 -10.31 5.66
C LEU A 82 6.01 -9.58 6.61
N ALA A 83 6.15 -8.28 6.45
CA ALA A 83 7.01 -7.44 7.26
C ALA A 83 6.20 -6.40 8.04
N GLY A 84 6.81 -5.81 9.06
CA GLY A 84 6.21 -4.72 9.81
C GLY A 84 7.26 -4.04 10.70
N ARG A 85 6.84 -2.91 11.27
CA ARG A 85 7.66 -2.14 12.23
C ARG A 85 6.99 -2.15 13.60
N TYR A 86 7.68 -2.70 14.57
CA TYR A 86 7.25 -2.72 15.96
C TYR A 86 7.90 -1.58 16.74
N TYR A 87 7.10 -0.77 17.37
CA TYR A 87 7.51 0.36 18.21
C TYR A 87 7.21 0.01 19.67
N HIS A 88 8.25 -0.28 20.41
CA HIS A 88 8.16 -0.54 21.83
C HIS A 88 7.93 0.75 22.62
N ASN A 89 7.01 0.75 23.56
CA ASN A 89 6.78 1.85 24.51
C ASN A 89 7.07 1.45 25.93
N ALA A 90 6.54 0.32 26.38
CA ALA A 90 6.79 -0.25 27.70
C ALA A 90 6.53 -1.76 27.74
N ASP A 91 7.25 -2.45 28.65
CA ASP A 91 7.02 -3.86 28.91
C ASP A 91 5.62 -4.09 29.48
N GLY A 92 4.92 -5.10 28.96
CA GLY A 92 3.56 -5.44 29.36
C GLY A 92 2.49 -4.43 28.90
N ALA A 93 2.85 -3.38 28.15
CA ALA A 93 1.88 -2.48 27.57
C ALA A 93 0.99 -3.18 26.51
N PRO A 94 -0.27 -2.77 26.37
CA PRO A 94 -1.12 -3.34 25.33
C PRO A 94 -0.58 -3.01 23.94
N LEU A 95 -0.85 -3.88 22.95
CA LEU A 95 -0.41 -3.74 21.57
C LEU A 95 -1.55 -3.16 20.71
N ALA A 96 -1.26 -2.08 20.00
CA ALA A 96 -2.09 -1.58 18.92
C ALA A 96 -1.49 -2.02 17.57
N ILE A 97 -2.30 -2.62 16.71
CA ILE A 97 -1.92 -2.95 15.33
C ILE A 97 -2.67 -1.99 14.41
N ILE A 98 -1.94 -1.22 13.60
CA ILE A 98 -2.50 -0.19 12.74
C ILE A 98 -2.23 -0.56 11.29
N PHE A 99 -3.29 -0.86 10.55
CA PHE A 99 -3.21 -1.19 9.13
C PHE A 99 -3.40 0.07 8.29
N HIS A 100 -2.63 0.17 7.21
CA HIS A 100 -2.80 1.24 6.22
C HIS A 100 -4.00 0.98 5.31
N GLY A 101 -4.53 2.04 4.70
CA GLY A 101 -5.63 1.96 3.75
C GLY A 101 -5.19 1.48 2.36
N TYR A 102 -6.17 1.34 1.46
CA TYR A 102 -5.92 1.02 0.05
C TYR A 102 -5.00 2.09 -0.58
N LYS A 103 -3.95 1.65 -1.27
CA LYS A 103 -2.90 2.53 -1.82
C LYS A 103 -2.18 3.39 -0.76
N GLY A 104 -2.29 3.00 0.50
CA GLY A 104 -1.62 3.64 1.62
C GLY A 104 -0.25 3.02 1.90
N TYR A 105 0.46 3.58 2.84
CA TYR A 105 1.73 3.06 3.37
C TYR A 105 1.64 3.02 4.90
N ALA A 106 2.22 1.98 5.50
CA ALA A 106 2.18 1.79 6.95
C ALA A 106 2.62 3.05 7.72
N ARG A 107 3.70 3.71 7.30
CA ARG A 107 4.19 4.94 7.94
C ARG A 107 3.28 6.14 7.71
N ARG A 108 2.84 6.38 6.48
CA ARG A 108 2.01 7.54 6.15
C ARG A 108 0.65 7.48 6.84
N ASP A 109 -0.04 6.36 6.70
CA ASP A 109 -1.39 6.21 7.21
C ASP A 109 -1.40 5.93 8.72
N GLY A 110 -0.31 5.35 9.25
CA GLY A 110 -0.16 5.01 10.65
C GLY A 110 0.34 6.13 11.57
N MET A 111 0.85 7.27 11.04
CA MET A 111 1.53 8.29 11.84
C MET A 111 0.65 8.89 12.95
N GLY A 112 -0.60 9.25 12.65
CA GLY A 112 -1.54 9.79 13.62
C GLY A 112 -1.96 8.76 14.66
N GLY A 113 -2.23 7.54 14.23
CA GLY A 113 -2.53 6.41 15.11
C GLY A 113 -1.37 6.07 16.02
N TYR A 114 -0.14 6.05 15.50
CA TYR A 114 1.06 5.86 16.30
C TYR A 114 1.19 6.92 17.39
N SER A 115 1.09 8.21 17.04
CA SER A 115 1.20 9.32 17.99
C SER A 115 0.15 9.23 19.09
N LEU A 116 -1.09 8.87 18.75
CA LEU A 116 -2.16 8.65 19.72
C LEU A 116 -1.85 7.46 20.64
N CYS A 117 -1.55 6.30 20.09
CA CYS A 117 -1.30 5.09 20.84
C CYS A 117 -0.09 5.23 21.78
N LYS A 118 0.98 5.90 21.30
CA LYS A 118 2.14 6.20 22.14
C LYS A 118 1.79 7.07 23.35
N ARG A 119 0.97 8.11 23.18
CA ARG A 119 0.50 8.94 24.30
C ARG A 119 -0.36 8.16 25.29
N LEU A 120 -1.10 7.17 24.82
CA LEU A 120 -1.92 6.28 25.63
C LEU A 120 -1.12 5.13 26.29
N GLY A 121 0.18 5.04 26.02
CA GLY A 121 1.04 4.03 26.63
C GLY A 121 1.06 2.68 25.92
N TYR A 122 0.61 2.59 24.68
CA TYR A 122 0.58 1.34 23.90
C TYR A 122 1.90 1.08 23.18
N ASN A 123 2.24 -0.20 23.03
CA ASN A 123 3.14 -0.67 22.00
C ASN A 123 2.43 -0.61 20.64
N VAL A 124 3.13 -0.34 19.54
CA VAL A 124 2.50 -0.19 18.23
C VAL A 124 3.16 -1.09 17.20
N LEU A 125 2.36 -1.79 16.41
CA LEU A 125 2.80 -2.53 15.22
C LEU A 125 2.18 -1.89 13.98
N LEU A 126 3.03 -1.51 13.04
CA LEU A 126 2.65 -1.05 11.71
C LEU A 126 3.05 -2.13 10.68
N PRO A 127 2.15 -3.04 10.30
CA PRO A 127 2.45 -4.06 9.31
C PRO A 127 2.31 -3.52 7.89
N ASP A 128 3.16 -4.00 6.99
CA ASP A 128 2.98 -3.88 5.55
C ASP A 128 2.01 -4.97 5.10
N GLN A 129 0.92 -4.57 4.46
CA GLN A 129 -0.10 -5.51 3.99
C GLN A 129 0.37 -6.21 2.72
N ARG A 130 -0.26 -7.35 2.40
CA ARG A 130 0.01 -8.08 1.15
C ARG A 130 -0.12 -7.17 -0.07
N SER A 131 0.72 -7.39 -1.05
CA SER A 131 0.79 -6.60 -2.30
C SER A 131 1.28 -5.17 -2.10
N HIS A 132 2.09 -4.97 -1.10
CA HIS A 132 2.71 -3.69 -0.81
C HIS A 132 4.22 -3.76 -0.96
#